data_a851f84fb0b4713555cc455cb56783db
#
_entry.id   a851f84fb0b4713555cc455cb56783db
#
_cell.length_a   1.000
_cell.length_b   1.000
_cell.length_c   1.000
_cell.angle_alpha   90.00
_cell.angle_beta   90.00
_cell.angle_gamma   90.00
#
_symmetry.space_group_name_H-M   'P 1'
#
loop_
_entity.id
_entity.type
_entity.pdbx_description
1 polymer ?
#
loop_
_entity_poly.entity_id
_entity_poly.type
_entity_poly.pdbx_seq_one_letter_code
_entity_poly.pdbx_strand_id
1 'polypeptide(L)'
;KPIYLDVRSEADYNLYHLEGAVNVPLERIEEVIPVLLSESPENTVFLVMSNDETAAVQAWKTLAADTVPNVYILEGGINNWIRFFGAEEEALLPNPQAGDDQLGFIFPAALGSRYESCSPSPIKYEKLEFVEKIKLELRRDKSGGGCG
;
A
#
# COMPACT_ATOMS: atom_id res chain seq x y z
N LYS A 1 7.79 -9.73 9.83
CA LYS A 1 7.82 -9.97 8.39
C LYS A 1 6.64 -9.21 7.76
N PRO A 2 6.83 -8.35 6.75
CA PRO A 2 5.71 -7.71 6.07
C PRO A 2 4.92 -8.74 5.22
N ILE A 3 3.60 -8.59 5.23
CA ILE A 3 2.67 -9.27 4.33
C ILE A 3 2.06 -8.19 3.45
N TYR A 4 2.17 -8.35 2.14
CA TYR A 4 1.68 -7.40 1.15
C TYR A 4 0.30 -7.85 0.66
N LEU A 5 -0.73 -7.02 0.88
CA LEU A 5 -2.11 -7.29 0.45
C LEU A 5 -2.45 -6.35 -0.71
N ASP A 6 -2.57 -6.90 -1.90
CA ASP A 6 -2.98 -6.15 -3.09
C ASP A 6 -4.50 -6.28 -3.26
N VAL A 7 -5.23 -5.17 -3.03
CA VAL A 7 -6.70 -5.17 -3.03
C VAL A 7 -7.29 -4.79 -4.38
N ARG A 8 -6.47 -4.73 -5.42
CA ARG A 8 -6.92 -4.47 -6.80
C ARG A 8 -7.61 -5.68 -7.42
N SER A 9 -8.20 -5.45 -8.57
CA SER A 9 -8.72 -6.52 -9.42
C SER A 9 -7.61 -7.54 -9.76
N GLU A 10 -7.99 -8.78 -9.99
CA GLU A 10 -7.07 -9.82 -10.47
C GLU A 10 -6.41 -9.42 -11.81
N ALA A 11 -7.13 -8.68 -12.67
CA ALA A 11 -6.62 -8.20 -13.93
C ALA A 11 -5.44 -7.23 -13.73
N ASP A 12 -5.57 -6.21 -12.87
CA ASP A 12 -4.50 -5.26 -12.57
C ASP A 12 -3.33 -5.94 -11.87
N TYR A 13 -3.62 -6.83 -10.92
CA TYR A 13 -2.61 -7.63 -10.24
C TYR A 13 -1.78 -8.47 -11.22
N ASN A 14 -2.41 -9.09 -12.21
CA ASN A 14 -1.72 -9.90 -13.22
C ASN A 14 -0.90 -9.06 -14.20
N LEU A 15 -1.28 -7.79 -14.42
CA LEU A 15 -0.46 -6.86 -15.22
C LEU A 15 0.85 -6.53 -14.51
N TYR A 16 0.77 -6.14 -13.25
CA TYR A 16 1.92 -5.76 -12.44
C TYR A 16 1.58 -5.89 -10.95
N HIS A 17 2.43 -6.50 -10.16
CA HIS A 17 2.32 -6.50 -8.69
C HIS A 17 3.71 -6.58 -8.03
N LEU A 18 3.78 -6.24 -6.76
CA LEU A 18 5.01 -6.36 -5.98
C LEU A 18 5.31 -7.83 -5.69
N GLU A 19 6.58 -8.21 -5.76
CA GLU A 19 7.01 -9.58 -5.48
C GLU A 19 6.59 -9.99 -4.07
N GLY A 20 5.93 -11.14 -3.99
CA GLY A 20 5.41 -11.67 -2.73
C GLY A 20 4.09 -11.03 -2.25
N ALA A 21 3.48 -10.14 -3.03
CA ALA A 21 2.13 -9.66 -2.74
C ALA A 21 1.10 -10.76 -2.95
N VAL A 22 0.07 -10.75 -2.12
CA VAL A 22 -1.10 -11.62 -2.21
C VAL A 22 -2.27 -10.82 -2.72
N ASN A 23 -2.91 -11.25 -3.80
CA ASN A 23 -4.11 -10.60 -4.31
C ASN A 23 -5.33 -10.98 -3.49
N VAL A 24 -5.94 -9.98 -2.88
CA VAL A 24 -7.19 -10.07 -2.13
C VAL A 24 -8.08 -8.92 -2.58
N PRO A 25 -8.85 -9.07 -3.68
CA PRO A 25 -9.71 -8.00 -4.17
C PRO A 25 -10.57 -7.40 -3.05
N LEU A 26 -10.81 -6.08 -3.12
CA LEU A 26 -11.48 -5.31 -2.06
C LEU A 26 -12.79 -5.97 -1.60
N GLU A 27 -13.56 -6.54 -2.55
CA GLU A 27 -14.83 -7.19 -2.28
C GLU A 27 -14.70 -8.45 -1.42
N ARG A 28 -13.50 -9.00 -1.33
CA ARG A 28 -13.20 -10.24 -0.59
C ARG A 28 -12.37 -10.00 0.66
N ILE A 29 -12.11 -8.74 1.01
CA ILE A 29 -11.21 -8.42 2.13
C ILE A 29 -11.71 -8.98 3.47
N GLU A 30 -13.03 -9.03 3.69
CA GLU A 30 -13.62 -9.59 4.90
C GLU A 30 -13.38 -11.10 5.04
N GLU A 31 -13.31 -11.84 3.93
CA GLU A 31 -13.10 -13.28 3.92
C GLU A 31 -11.76 -13.71 4.52
N VAL A 32 -10.74 -12.83 4.41
CA VAL A 32 -9.39 -13.15 4.86
C VAL A 32 -9.09 -12.72 6.29
N ILE A 33 -9.96 -11.91 6.92
CA ILE A 33 -9.76 -11.40 8.27
C ILE A 33 -9.44 -12.51 9.30
N PRO A 34 -10.18 -13.64 9.35
CA PRO A 34 -9.86 -14.70 10.30
C PRO A 34 -8.46 -15.29 10.12
N VAL A 35 -7.99 -15.37 8.87
CA VAL A 35 -6.64 -15.85 8.55
C VAL A 35 -5.60 -14.82 9.01
N LEU A 36 -5.80 -13.53 8.70
CA LEU A 36 -4.89 -12.46 9.10
C LEU A 36 -4.75 -12.38 10.63
N LEU A 37 -5.84 -12.52 11.38
CA LEU A 37 -5.83 -12.54 12.83
C LEU A 37 -5.11 -13.77 13.39
N SER A 38 -5.25 -14.94 12.76
CA SER A 38 -4.58 -16.18 13.19
C SER A 38 -3.08 -16.16 12.89
N GLU A 39 -2.65 -15.48 11.83
CA GLU A 39 -1.27 -15.37 11.40
C GLU A 39 -0.56 -14.11 11.91
N SER A 40 -1.18 -13.36 12.83
CA SER A 40 -0.62 -12.13 13.41
C SER A 40 0.27 -12.42 14.63
N PRO A 41 1.52 -12.90 14.46
CA PRO A 41 2.49 -12.80 15.54
C PRO A 41 2.74 -11.31 15.82
N GLU A 42 3.16 -10.97 17.02
CA GLU A 42 3.39 -9.58 17.50
C GLU A 42 4.24 -8.70 16.56
N ASN A 43 4.97 -9.29 15.62
CA ASN A 43 5.87 -8.62 14.68
C ASN A 43 5.42 -8.68 13.21
N THR A 44 4.15 -9.02 12.94
CA THR A 44 3.62 -9.01 11.57
C THR A 44 3.10 -7.62 11.22
N VAL A 45 3.43 -7.15 10.02
CA VAL A 45 2.97 -5.89 9.44
C VAL A 45 2.21 -6.22 8.16
N PHE A 46 0.99 -5.72 8.03
CA PHE A 46 0.21 -5.83 6.80
C PHE A 46 0.31 -4.52 6.03
N LEU A 47 0.78 -4.58 4.79
CA LEU A 47 0.83 -3.44 3.89
C LEU A 47 -0.24 -3.62 2.80
N VAL A 48 -1.27 -2.79 2.87
CA VAL A 48 -2.38 -2.80 1.92
C VAL A 48 -2.08 -1.85 0.77
N MET A 49 -2.36 -2.26 -0.46
CA MET A 49 -2.11 -1.45 -1.64
C MET A 49 -3.23 -1.58 -2.68
N SER A 50 -3.48 -0.48 -3.39
CA SER A 50 -4.32 -0.39 -4.58
C SER A 50 -3.59 0.39 -5.68
N ASN A 51 -4.25 0.78 -6.76
CA ASN A 51 -3.57 1.56 -7.81
C ASN A 51 -3.16 2.96 -7.33
N ASP A 52 -4.02 3.60 -6.53
CA ASP A 52 -3.70 4.80 -5.73
C ASP A 52 -3.84 4.47 -4.23
N GLU A 53 -4.65 5.20 -3.47
CA GLU A 53 -4.95 4.89 -2.07
C GLU A 53 -6.44 4.59 -1.82
N THR A 54 -7.30 4.80 -2.81
CA THR A 54 -8.76 4.83 -2.59
C THR A 54 -9.30 3.49 -2.10
N ALA A 55 -9.06 2.41 -2.83
CA ALA A 55 -9.48 1.07 -2.41
C ALA A 55 -8.67 0.56 -1.20
N ALA A 56 -7.37 0.91 -1.13
CA ALA A 56 -6.53 0.55 0.01
C ALA A 56 -7.04 1.18 1.33
N VAL A 57 -7.51 2.44 1.30
CA VAL A 57 -8.13 3.09 2.46
C VAL A 57 -9.42 2.40 2.87
N GLN A 58 -10.24 1.94 1.93
CA GLN A 58 -11.47 1.21 2.25
C GLN A 58 -11.14 -0.14 2.92
N ALA A 59 -10.21 -0.90 2.34
CA ALA A 59 -9.73 -2.15 2.92
C ALA A 59 -9.14 -1.94 4.32
N TRP A 60 -8.30 -0.91 4.48
CA TRP A 60 -7.72 -0.56 5.79
C TRP A 60 -8.80 -0.30 6.84
N LYS A 61 -9.86 0.45 6.48
CA LYS A 61 -10.98 0.73 7.40
C LYS A 61 -11.70 -0.55 7.85
N THR A 62 -11.94 -1.46 6.92
CA THR A 62 -12.55 -2.77 7.22
C THR A 62 -11.65 -3.57 8.15
N LEU A 63 -10.37 -3.72 7.81
CA LEU A 63 -9.41 -4.46 8.65
C LEU A 63 -9.25 -3.86 10.04
N ALA A 64 -9.21 -2.52 10.15
CA ALA A 64 -9.11 -1.82 11.43
C ALA A 64 -10.36 -1.97 12.28
N ALA A 65 -11.57 -1.97 11.67
CA ALA A 65 -12.82 -2.20 12.38
C ALA A 65 -12.88 -3.59 13.00
N ASP A 66 -12.30 -4.59 12.35
CA ASP A 66 -12.19 -5.97 12.82
C ASP A 66 -10.92 -6.23 13.66
N THR A 67 -10.26 -5.16 14.11
CA THR A 67 -9.11 -5.20 15.02
C THR A 67 -7.87 -5.93 14.50
N VAL A 68 -7.70 -6.03 13.18
CA VAL A 68 -6.45 -6.53 12.59
C VAL A 68 -5.32 -5.56 12.94
N PRO A 69 -4.26 -6.01 13.62
CA PRO A 69 -3.19 -5.11 14.08
C PRO A 69 -2.21 -4.75 12.95
N ASN A 70 -1.46 -3.66 13.14
CA ASN A 70 -0.31 -3.28 12.30
C ASN A 70 -0.62 -3.21 10.80
N VAL A 71 -1.78 -2.67 10.43
CA VAL A 71 -2.18 -2.46 9.03
C VAL A 71 -1.74 -1.07 8.58
N TYR A 72 -1.02 -1.01 7.48
CA TYR A 72 -0.52 0.21 6.84
C TYR A 72 -0.95 0.26 5.38
N ILE A 73 -0.91 1.44 4.78
CA ILE A 73 -1.24 1.67 3.37
C ILE A 73 0.03 2.06 2.63
N LEU A 74 0.22 1.51 1.41
CA LEU A 74 1.29 1.95 0.51
C LEU A 74 0.96 3.34 -0.01
N GLU A 75 1.79 4.32 0.32
CA GLU A 75 1.58 5.73 -0.06
C GLU A 75 1.54 5.91 -1.58
N GLY A 76 0.42 6.48 -2.06
CA GLY A 76 0.17 6.70 -3.49
C GLY A 76 0.00 5.42 -4.31
N GLY A 77 -0.07 4.26 -3.64
CA GLY A 77 -0.32 2.95 -4.24
C GLY A 77 0.72 2.49 -5.26
N ILE A 78 0.32 1.53 -6.08
CA ILE A 78 1.17 0.95 -7.13
C ILE A 78 1.59 2.00 -8.17
N ASN A 79 0.74 2.97 -8.49
CA ASN A 79 1.08 4.03 -9.43
C ASN A 79 2.28 4.85 -8.96
N ASN A 80 2.31 5.19 -7.66
CA ASN A 80 3.43 5.91 -7.08
C ASN A 80 4.69 5.04 -6.99
N TRP A 81 4.52 3.78 -6.61
CA TRP A 81 5.62 2.81 -6.60
C TRP A 81 6.31 2.73 -7.96
N ILE A 82 5.54 2.57 -9.05
CA ILE A 82 6.07 2.51 -10.42
C ILE A 82 6.83 3.79 -10.79
N ARG A 83 6.36 4.97 -10.37
CA ARG A 83 7.05 6.24 -10.64
C ARG A 83 8.46 6.28 -10.06
N PHE A 84 8.65 5.71 -8.87
CA PHE A 84 9.94 5.70 -8.21
C PHE A 84 10.86 4.58 -8.67
N PHE A 85 10.32 3.42 -8.93
CA PHE A 85 11.10 2.21 -9.17
C PHE A 85 11.01 1.67 -10.60
N GLY A 86 9.99 2.07 -11.35
CA GLY A 86 9.75 1.63 -12.73
C GLY A 86 10.41 2.50 -13.81
N ALA A 87 11.08 3.59 -13.45
CA ALA A 87 11.59 4.58 -14.41
C ALA A 87 12.66 4.06 -15.40
N GLU A 88 13.29 2.92 -15.11
CA GLU A 88 14.28 2.28 -15.97
C GLU A 88 13.66 1.23 -16.93
N GLU A 89 12.38 0.98 -16.78
CA GLU A 89 11.67 0.00 -17.61
C GLU A 89 11.08 0.71 -18.83
N GLU A 90 11.75 0.59 -19.98
CA GLU A 90 11.42 1.26 -21.27
C GLU A 90 9.99 0.99 -21.78
N ALA A 91 9.27 0.03 -21.18
CA ALA A 91 7.96 -0.41 -21.63
C ALA A 91 6.77 0.27 -20.96
N LEU A 92 7.00 1.07 -19.91
CA LEU A 92 5.91 1.66 -19.13
C LEU A 92 5.46 3.00 -19.72
N LEU A 93 4.44 2.97 -20.54
CA LEU A 93 3.80 4.18 -21.08
C LEU A 93 2.75 4.69 -20.09
N PRO A 94 2.76 6.00 -19.75
CA PRO A 94 1.68 6.59 -18.98
C PRO A 94 0.32 6.37 -19.64
N ASN A 95 -0.70 6.06 -18.83
CA ASN A 95 -2.07 5.96 -19.27
C ASN A 95 -2.81 7.30 -18.99
N PRO A 96 -2.97 8.18 -20.00
CA PRO A 96 -3.61 9.48 -19.81
C PRO A 96 -5.12 9.40 -19.54
N GLN A 97 -5.72 8.22 -19.70
CA GLN A 97 -7.15 7.98 -19.48
C GLN A 97 -7.43 7.31 -18.14
N ALA A 98 -6.40 7.05 -17.32
CA ALA A 98 -6.59 6.45 -16.01
C ALA A 98 -7.42 7.39 -15.11
N GLY A 99 -8.54 6.89 -14.60
CA GLY A 99 -9.36 7.52 -13.58
C GLY A 99 -8.87 7.19 -12.16
N ASP A 100 -9.73 7.52 -11.19
CA ASP A 100 -9.46 7.23 -9.77
C ASP A 100 -9.28 5.72 -9.55
N ASP A 101 -8.25 5.37 -8.80
CA ASP A 101 -7.83 4.00 -8.47
C ASP A 101 -7.68 3.08 -9.69
N GLN A 102 -7.26 3.63 -10.82
CA GLN A 102 -6.90 2.87 -12.01
C GLN A 102 -5.39 2.87 -12.23
N LEU A 103 -4.90 1.83 -12.91
CA LEU A 103 -3.48 1.73 -13.21
C LEU A 103 -3.05 2.85 -14.17
N GLY A 104 -2.16 3.72 -13.70
CA GLY A 104 -1.68 4.91 -14.40
C GLY A 104 -0.68 4.63 -15.52
N PHE A 105 -0.43 3.35 -15.84
CA PHE A 105 0.52 2.90 -16.85
C PHE A 105 -0.10 1.83 -17.73
N ILE A 106 0.35 1.81 -19.01
CA ILE A 106 -0.07 0.82 -20.00
C ILE A 106 0.98 -0.28 -20.05
N PHE A 107 0.55 -1.50 -19.83
CA PHE A 107 1.39 -2.69 -19.95
C PHE A 107 1.10 -3.42 -21.24
N PRO A 108 2.12 -3.81 -22.04
CA PRO A 108 1.92 -4.52 -23.30
C PRO A 108 1.43 -5.95 -23.12
N ALA A 109 1.63 -6.54 -21.93
CA ALA A 109 1.20 -7.88 -21.56
C ALA A 109 1.08 -8.02 -20.04
N ALA A 110 0.40 -9.09 -19.57
CA ALA A 110 0.37 -9.46 -18.17
C ALA A 110 1.74 -10.01 -17.74
N LEU A 111 2.50 -9.24 -17.00
CA LEU A 111 3.87 -9.57 -16.59
C LEU A 111 3.97 -9.90 -15.09
N GLY A 112 2.96 -9.54 -14.31
CA GLY A 112 2.91 -9.84 -12.87
C GLY A 112 4.11 -9.26 -12.12
N SER A 113 4.89 -10.11 -11.43
CA SER A 113 6.08 -9.73 -10.65
C SER A 113 7.40 -9.83 -11.43
N ARG A 114 7.37 -9.87 -12.76
CA ARG A 114 8.58 -10.09 -13.58
C ARG A 114 9.41 -8.84 -13.88
N TYR A 115 8.90 -7.66 -13.57
CA TYR A 115 9.66 -6.42 -13.67
C TYR A 115 10.63 -6.26 -12.50
N GLU A 116 11.77 -5.63 -12.76
CA GLU A 116 12.76 -5.33 -11.70
C GLU A 116 12.16 -4.46 -10.59
N SER A 117 11.30 -3.49 -10.95
CA SER A 117 10.59 -2.62 -10.00
C SER A 117 9.64 -3.36 -9.05
N CYS A 118 9.28 -4.63 -9.32
CA CYS A 118 8.52 -5.45 -8.38
C CYS A 118 9.33 -5.80 -7.12
N SER A 119 10.66 -5.86 -7.23
CA SER A 119 11.58 -6.11 -6.12
C SER A 119 12.81 -5.20 -6.24
N PRO A 120 12.65 -3.87 -6.01
CA PRO A 120 13.72 -2.92 -6.22
C PRO A 120 14.88 -3.14 -5.27
N SER A 121 16.11 -2.81 -5.73
CA SER A 121 17.31 -2.87 -4.90
C SER A 121 17.20 -1.94 -3.67
N PRO A 122 17.60 -2.39 -2.47
CA PRO A 122 17.63 -1.55 -1.27
C PRO A 122 18.40 -0.23 -1.44
N ILE A 123 19.42 -0.18 -2.30
CA ILE A 123 20.21 1.03 -2.58
C ILE A 123 19.33 2.16 -3.17
N LYS A 124 18.25 1.82 -3.87
CA LYS A 124 17.30 2.82 -4.38
C LYS A 124 16.52 3.53 -3.28
N TYR A 125 16.38 2.93 -2.09
CA TYR A 125 15.67 3.51 -0.94
C TYR A 125 16.46 4.62 -0.24
N GLU A 126 17.78 4.64 -0.33
CA GLU A 126 18.62 5.68 0.30
C GLU A 126 18.37 7.08 -0.27
N LYS A 127 17.69 7.17 -1.42
CA LYS A 127 17.36 8.44 -2.08
C LYS A 127 15.98 8.99 -1.74
N LEU A 128 15.18 8.25 -0.96
CA LEU A 128 13.84 8.68 -0.57
C LEU A 128 13.95 9.61 0.64
N GLU A 129 13.64 10.90 0.44
CA GLU A 129 13.48 11.84 1.54
C GLU A 129 12.14 11.62 2.23
N PHE A 130 12.19 11.25 3.51
CA PHE A 130 10.98 11.17 4.32
C PHE A 130 10.51 12.58 4.70
N VAL A 131 9.34 12.97 4.18
CA VAL A 131 8.68 14.23 4.55
C VAL A 131 7.56 13.92 5.53
N GLU A 132 7.69 14.37 6.77
CA GLU A 132 6.61 14.26 7.75
C GLU A 132 5.37 15.01 7.28
N LYS A 133 4.30 14.29 6.96
CA LYS A 133 3.01 14.88 6.57
C LYS A 133 2.16 15.32 7.77
N ILE A 134 2.40 14.75 8.94
CA ILE A 134 1.63 15.01 10.16
C ILE A 134 2.60 15.33 11.29
N LYS A 135 2.55 16.57 11.78
CA LYS A 135 3.20 16.96 13.04
C LYS A 135 2.16 16.84 14.16
N LEU A 136 2.31 15.88 15.05
CA LEU A 136 1.52 15.80 16.27
C LEU A 136 2.03 16.86 17.27
N GLU A 137 1.34 17.98 17.36
CA GLU A 137 1.53 18.94 18.46
C GLU A 137 0.77 18.45 19.69
N LEU A 138 1.49 17.91 20.67
CA LEU A 138 0.93 17.65 21.98
C LEU A 138 0.69 18.99 22.70
N ARG A 139 -0.53 19.52 22.62
CA ARG A 139 -0.97 20.59 23.53
C ARG A 139 -1.14 20.01 24.92
N ARG A 140 -0.19 20.28 25.80
CA ARG A 140 -0.42 20.11 27.23
C ARG A 140 -1.38 21.21 27.66
N ASP A 141 -2.62 20.84 27.96
CA ASP A 141 -3.51 21.71 28.70
C ASP A 141 -2.87 21.94 30.08
N LYS A 142 -2.39 23.15 30.28
CA LYS A 142 -2.04 23.63 31.62
C LYS A 142 -3.37 23.84 32.34
N SER A 143 -3.95 22.78 32.94
CA SER A 143 -4.96 22.94 33.96
C SER A 143 -4.26 23.61 35.14
N GLY A 144 -4.45 24.92 35.23
CA GLY A 144 -4.04 25.71 36.37
C GLY A 144 -4.81 25.29 37.59
N GLY A 145 -4.27 24.36 38.37
CA GLY A 145 -4.70 24.13 39.76
C GLY A 145 -4.19 25.27 40.62
N GLY A 146 -4.97 26.34 40.72
CA GLY A 146 -4.80 27.33 41.77
C GLY A 146 -5.53 26.81 42.97
N CYS A 147 -4.80 26.29 43.99
CA CYS A 147 -5.27 26.25 45.36
C CYS A 147 -4.88 27.57 46.04
N GLY A 148 -5.91 28.37 46.31
CA GLY A 148 -5.85 29.44 47.30
C GLY A 148 -6.33 28.93 48.66
#